data_9c5f2d9b8dc8154cada8ccbb0d385ff4
#
_entry.id   9c5f2d9b8dc8154cada8ccbb0d385ff4
#
_cell.length_a   1.000
_cell.length_b   1.000
_cell.length_c   1.000
_cell.angle_alpha   90.00
_cell.angle_beta   90.00
_cell.angle_gamma   90.00
#
_symmetry.space_group_name_H-M   'P 1'
#
loop_
_entity.id
_entity.type
_entity.pdbx_description
1 polymer ?
#
loop_
_entity_poly.entity_id
_entity_poly.type
_entity_poly.pdbx_seq_one_letter_code
_entity_poly.pdbx_strand_id
1 'polypeptide(L)'
;MLKYSDITQRFIEFRREQDEYWEHLRKAAYQLLKDLEVSLELPSQSWTDETGKLFHYVDIGSIESGEFKRVHPMEFQGEDLRYNFAIRIALEESSKDVSKAFYFQRVTLFANNEVIVVTLAGADHETVFNTSKDVVDGQFSTVVEAIKENLMGVLTLKVSG
;
A
#
# COMPACT_ATOMS: atom_id res chain seq x y z
N MET A 1 18.43 -13.63 39.57
CA MET A 1 18.45 -12.16 39.49
C MET A 1 18.85 -11.73 38.07
N LEU A 2 18.09 -10.84 37.50
CA LEU A 2 18.38 -10.33 36.16
C LEU A 2 19.60 -9.42 36.20
N LYS A 3 20.52 -9.64 35.26
CA LYS A 3 21.73 -8.82 35.08
C LYS A 3 21.56 -7.95 33.82
N TYR A 4 22.35 -6.89 33.75
CA TYR A 4 22.36 -6.01 32.57
C TYR A 4 22.62 -6.81 31.28
N SER A 5 23.49 -7.81 31.33
CA SER A 5 23.76 -8.68 30.16
C SER A 5 22.51 -9.44 29.68
N ASP A 6 21.65 -9.86 30.63
CA ASP A 6 20.40 -10.56 30.32
C ASP A 6 19.42 -9.59 29.62
N ILE A 7 19.35 -8.37 30.14
CA ILE A 7 18.48 -7.31 29.57
C ILE A 7 18.97 -6.94 28.17
N THR A 8 20.26 -6.77 27.98
CA THR A 8 20.86 -6.45 26.70
C THR A 8 20.59 -7.55 25.68
N GLN A 9 20.71 -8.81 26.10
CA GLN A 9 20.44 -9.96 25.23
C GLN A 9 18.97 -9.96 24.76
N ARG A 10 18.04 -9.72 25.68
CA ARG A 10 16.59 -9.64 25.34
C ARG A 10 16.31 -8.46 24.42
N PHE A 11 16.99 -7.32 24.63
CA PHE A 11 16.84 -6.15 23.77
C PHE A 11 17.28 -6.44 22.34
N ILE A 12 18.38 -7.16 22.15
CA ILE A 12 18.87 -7.55 20.82
C ILE A 12 17.83 -8.44 20.12
N GLU A 13 17.28 -9.43 20.83
CA GLU A 13 16.26 -10.32 20.29
C GLU A 13 14.99 -9.56 19.92
N PHE A 14 14.55 -8.65 20.78
CA PHE A 14 13.39 -7.80 20.57
C PHE A 14 13.55 -6.93 19.29
N ARG A 15 14.72 -6.32 19.11
CA ARG A 15 15.02 -5.51 17.91
C ARG A 15 14.96 -6.35 16.66
N ARG A 16 15.50 -7.54 16.69
CA ARG A 16 15.48 -8.46 15.56
C ARG A 16 14.03 -8.87 15.20
N GLU A 17 13.23 -9.20 16.21
CA GLU A 17 11.83 -9.57 16.03
C GLU A 17 11.04 -8.43 15.39
N GLN A 18 11.28 -7.18 15.83
CA GLN A 18 10.65 -6.01 15.24
C GLN A 18 11.06 -5.79 13.79
N ASP A 19 12.35 -5.90 13.49
CA ASP A 19 12.86 -5.72 12.13
C ASP A 19 12.25 -6.76 11.18
N GLU A 20 12.15 -8.00 11.62
CA GLU A 20 11.53 -9.09 10.86
C GLU A 20 10.03 -8.81 10.60
N TYR A 21 9.33 -8.29 11.61
CA TYR A 21 7.92 -7.94 11.50
C TYR A 21 7.69 -6.85 10.44
N TRP A 22 8.44 -5.75 10.52
CA TRP A 22 8.31 -4.66 9.56
C TRP A 22 8.72 -5.05 8.15
N GLU A 23 9.77 -5.85 8.03
CA GLU A 23 10.18 -6.36 6.72
C GLU A 23 9.09 -7.22 6.10
N HIS A 24 8.44 -8.05 6.90
CA HIS A 24 7.33 -8.89 6.45
C HIS A 24 6.17 -8.04 5.90
N LEU A 25 5.77 -6.97 6.61
CA LEU A 25 4.72 -6.07 6.16
C LEU A 25 5.13 -5.28 4.90
N ARG A 26 6.39 -4.88 4.79
CA ARG A 26 6.90 -4.20 3.59
C ARG A 26 6.82 -5.10 2.37
N LYS A 27 7.16 -6.37 2.52
CA LYS A 27 7.02 -7.37 1.45
C LYS A 27 5.57 -7.54 1.06
N ALA A 28 4.65 -7.58 2.03
CA ALA A 28 3.23 -7.68 1.78
C ALA A 28 2.72 -6.45 1.01
N ALA A 29 3.14 -5.24 1.39
CA ALA A 29 2.77 -4.02 0.69
C ALA A 29 3.26 -4.03 -0.76
N TYR A 30 4.49 -4.45 -0.98
CA TYR A 30 5.06 -4.59 -2.33
C TYR A 30 4.28 -5.61 -3.16
N GLN A 31 3.90 -6.74 -2.56
CA GLN A 31 3.11 -7.77 -3.24
C GLN A 31 1.72 -7.27 -3.62
N LEU A 32 1.07 -6.52 -2.72
CA LEU A 32 -0.23 -5.90 -3.00
C LEU A 32 -0.13 -4.95 -4.21
N LEU A 33 0.90 -4.11 -4.23
CA LEU A 33 1.16 -3.19 -5.35
C LEU A 33 1.33 -3.96 -6.66
N LYS A 34 2.13 -5.01 -6.63
CA LYS A 34 2.40 -5.86 -7.79
C LYS A 34 1.13 -6.56 -8.28
N ASP A 35 0.35 -7.14 -7.37
CA ASP A 35 -0.92 -7.80 -7.72
C ASP A 35 -1.89 -6.80 -8.37
N LEU A 36 -1.93 -5.56 -7.87
CA LEU A 36 -2.77 -4.51 -8.44
C LEU A 36 -2.29 -4.15 -9.85
N GLU A 37 -1.00 -3.94 -10.05
CA GLU A 37 -0.44 -3.62 -11.37
C GLU A 37 -0.75 -4.71 -12.41
N VAL A 38 -0.56 -5.97 -12.03
CA VAL A 38 -0.85 -7.10 -12.90
C VAL A 38 -2.34 -7.15 -13.25
N SER A 39 -3.20 -6.94 -12.26
CA SER A 39 -4.65 -6.99 -12.45
C SER A 39 -5.20 -5.85 -13.30
N LEU A 40 -4.59 -4.68 -13.26
CA LEU A 40 -5.03 -3.51 -14.03
C LEU A 40 -4.70 -3.60 -15.52
N GLU A 41 -3.77 -4.48 -15.91
CA GLU A 41 -3.33 -4.59 -17.30
C GLU A 41 -3.00 -3.21 -17.89
N LEU A 42 -2.10 -2.50 -17.23
CA LEU A 42 -1.73 -1.13 -17.59
C LEU A 42 -1.17 -1.04 -19.01
N PRO A 43 -1.41 0.09 -19.74
CA PRO A 43 -0.87 0.30 -21.07
C PRO A 43 0.66 0.35 -21.06
N SER A 44 1.24 0.77 -19.94
CA SER A 44 2.67 0.74 -19.68
C SER A 44 2.86 0.84 -18.16
N GLN A 45 4.05 0.57 -17.66
CA GLN A 45 4.31 0.72 -16.23
C GLN A 45 4.48 2.18 -15.81
N SER A 46 4.88 3.02 -16.76
CA SER A 46 5.24 4.41 -16.49
C SER A 46 4.88 5.33 -17.65
N TRP A 47 4.89 6.63 -17.36
CA TRP A 47 4.69 7.70 -18.33
C TRP A 47 5.56 8.90 -17.94
N THR A 48 5.82 9.78 -18.90
CA THR A 48 6.61 10.99 -18.67
C THR A 48 5.72 12.22 -18.78
N ASP A 49 5.97 13.22 -17.90
CA ASP A 49 5.26 14.49 -17.96
C ASP A 49 5.91 15.46 -18.97
N GLU A 50 5.40 16.70 -19.03
CA GLU A 50 5.89 17.76 -19.92
C GLU A 50 7.37 18.06 -19.72
N THR A 51 7.89 17.85 -18.51
CA THR A 51 9.28 18.14 -18.15
C THR A 51 10.21 16.97 -18.41
N GLY A 52 9.65 15.82 -18.86
CA GLY A 52 10.41 14.59 -19.05
C GLY A 52 10.58 13.75 -17.78
N LYS A 53 9.93 14.13 -16.69
CA LYS A 53 10.00 13.38 -15.44
C LYS A 53 9.18 12.11 -15.55
N LEU A 54 9.75 10.98 -15.11
CA LEU A 54 9.13 9.67 -15.14
C LEU A 54 8.20 9.47 -13.93
N PHE A 55 7.00 8.97 -14.21
CA PHE A 55 6.00 8.60 -13.20
C PHE A 55 5.49 7.19 -13.46
N HIS A 56 5.07 6.49 -12.41
CA HIS A 56 4.41 5.19 -12.52
C HIS A 56 2.90 5.36 -12.46
N TYR A 57 2.17 4.51 -13.23
CA TYR A 57 0.70 4.51 -13.19
C TYR A 57 0.16 4.10 -11.83
N VAL A 58 0.84 3.16 -11.17
CA VAL A 58 0.51 2.77 -9.79
C VAL A 58 1.74 3.03 -8.95
N ASP A 59 1.57 3.76 -7.88
CA ASP A 59 2.66 4.12 -6.99
C ASP A 59 2.23 4.00 -5.54
N ILE A 60 3.20 3.87 -4.66
CA ILE A 60 2.99 3.74 -3.23
C ILE A 60 3.69 4.89 -2.51
N GLY A 61 3.07 5.39 -1.47
CA GLY A 61 3.63 6.50 -0.72
C GLY A 61 2.89 6.76 0.57
N SER A 62 3.19 7.89 1.18
CA SER A 62 2.50 8.39 2.36
C SER A 62 1.73 9.66 2.01
N ILE A 63 0.66 9.93 2.76
CA ILE A 63 -0.05 11.19 2.66
C ILE A 63 0.32 12.01 3.90
N GLU A 64 1.06 13.10 3.69
CA GLU A 64 1.49 14.01 4.74
C GLU A 64 0.94 15.41 4.46
N SER A 65 0.26 16.00 5.45
CA SER A 65 -0.33 17.35 5.30
C SER A 65 -1.22 17.47 4.06
N GLY A 66 -1.93 16.39 3.70
CA GLY A 66 -2.79 16.34 2.52
C GLY A 66 -2.07 16.11 1.20
N GLU A 67 -0.75 16.00 1.20
CA GLU A 67 0.05 15.75 0.00
C GLU A 67 0.58 14.33 -0.04
N PHE A 68 0.52 13.73 -1.23
CA PHE A 68 1.10 12.40 -1.47
C PHE A 68 2.60 12.52 -1.70
N LYS A 69 3.36 11.74 -0.94
CA LYS A 69 4.81 11.57 -1.14
C LYS A 69 5.10 10.13 -1.54
N ARG A 70 5.69 9.96 -2.71
CA ARG A 70 6.15 8.65 -3.15
C ARG A 70 7.25 8.16 -2.21
N VAL A 71 7.06 6.96 -1.66
CA VAL A 71 8.04 6.31 -0.79
C VAL A 71 8.13 4.83 -1.18
N HIS A 72 9.35 4.32 -1.34
CA HIS A 72 9.53 2.90 -1.59
C HIS A 72 9.10 2.10 -0.35
N PRO A 73 8.40 0.95 -0.49
CA PRO A 73 7.93 0.18 0.67
C PRO A 73 9.04 -0.13 1.70
N MET A 74 10.26 -0.34 1.26
CA MET A 74 11.39 -0.63 2.14
C MET A 74 11.84 0.56 2.99
N GLU A 75 11.38 1.78 2.69
CA GLU A 75 11.71 3.00 3.42
C GLU A 75 10.71 3.36 4.50
N PHE A 76 9.56 2.67 4.54
CA PHE A 76 8.49 2.96 5.50
C PHE A 76 8.85 2.51 6.91
N GLN A 77 8.37 3.30 7.87
CA GLN A 77 8.34 2.94 9.29
C GLN A 77 6.90 3.05 9.75
N GLY A 78 6.42 2.01 10.43
CA GLY A 78 5.05 2.00 10.93
C GLY A 78 4.95 2.42 12.39
N GLU A 79 3.73 2.66 12.85
CA GLU A 79 3.41 2.96 14.24
C GLU A 79 2.43 1.92 14.78
N ASP A 80 2.58 1.57 16.05
CA ASP A 80 1.69 0.63 16.77
C ASP A 80 1.47 -0.69 16.02
N LEU A 81 2.55 -1.25 15.43
CA LEU A 81 2.52 -2.49 14.64
C LEU A 81 1.65 -2.39 13.39
N ARG A 82 1.19 -1.21 13.02
CA ARG A 82 0.40 -0.95 11.82
C ARG A 82 1.25 -0.22 10.78
N TYR A 83 1.15 -0.69 9.56
CA TYR A 83 1.83 -0.09 8.42
C TYR A 83 0.80 0.66 7.60
N ASN A 84 0.83 1.98 7.67
CA ASN A 84 -0.10 2.86 6.97
C ASN A 84 0.55 3.45 5.74
N PHE A 85 -0.10 3.31 4.59
CA PHE A 85 0.39 3.87 3.34
C PHE A 85 -0.78 4.21 2.42
N ALA A 86 -0.49 4.82 1.29
CA ALA A 86 -1.46 5.09 0.25
C ALA A 86 -0.96 4.55 -1.08
N ILE A 87 -1.88 4.02 -1.87
CA ILE A 87 -1.63 3.65 -3.27
C ILE A 87 -2.21 4.76 -4.13
N ARG A 88 -1.42 5.27 -5.06
CA ARG A 88 -1.85 6.27 -6.04
C ARG A 88 -2.00 5.61 -7.39
N ILE A 89 -3.16 5.79 -8.02
CA ILE A 89 -3.42 5.28 -9.37
C ILE A 89 -3.62 6.47 -10.29
N ALA A 90 -2.84 6.53 -11.38
CA ALA A 90 -2.97 7.56 -12.39
C ALA A 90 -4.11 7.23 -13.36
N LEU A 91 -4.94 8.22 -13.63
CA LEU A 91 -6.10 8.09 -14.52
C LEU A 91 -5.89 9.02 -15.72
N GLU A 92 -6.20 8.52 -16.91
CA GLU A 92 -6.04 9.26 -18.15
C GLU A 92 -7.25 9.08 -19.07
N GLU A 93 -7.53 10.09 -19.88
CA GLU A 93 -8.53 9.96 -20.95
C GLU A 93 -7.93 9.27 -22.18
N SER A 94 -6.62 9.47 -22.38
CA SER A 94 -5.86 8.94 -23.49
C SER A 94 -4.42 8.69 -23.05
N SER A 95 -3.77 7.68 -23.64
CA SER A 95 -2.36 7.38 -23.39
C SER A 95 -1.42 8.53 -23.75
N LYS A 96 -1.92 9.49 -24.54
CA LYS A 96 -1.15 10.68 -24.95
C LYS A 96 -1.27 11.84 -23.97
N ASP A 97 -2.14 11.74 -22.98
CA ASP A 97 -2.33 12.79 -21.99
C ASP A 97 -1.07 12.98 -21.14
N VAL A 98 -0.58 14.19 -21.09
CA VAL A 98 0.58 14.56 -20.29
C VAL A 98 0.15 14.86 -18.86
N SER A 99 -1.06 15.40 -18.71
CA SER A 99 -1.65 15.70 -17.41
C SER A 99 -2.65 14.60 -17.05
N LYS A 100 -2.47 13.97 -15.90
CA LYS A 100 -3.30 12.88 -15.44
C LYS A 100 -3.98 13.24 -14.12
N ALA A 101 -5.16 12.67 -13.90
CA ALA A 101 -5.80 12.70 -12.60
C ALA A 101 -5.28 11.55 -11.75
N PHE A 102 -5.48 11.62 -10.44
CA PHE A 102 -5.01 10.60 -9.52
C PHE A 102 -6.11 10.18 -8.57
N TYR A 103 -6.16 8.87 -8.31
CA TYR A 103 -6.96 8.28 -7.24
C TYR A 103 -6.02 7.78 -6.15
N PHE A 104 -6.39 8.01 -4.89
CA PHE A 104 -5.60 7.59 -3.74
C PHE A 104 -6.40 6.62 -2.89
N GLN A 105 -5.82 5.46 -2.62
CA GLN A 105 -6.39 4.47 -1.73
C GLN A 105 -5.51 4.35 -0.48
N ARG A 106 -6.08 4.66 0.68
CA ARG A 106 -5.38 4.47 1.95
C ARG A 106 -5.50 3.02 2.39
N VAL A 107 -4.39 2.46 2.83
CA VAL A 107 -4.27 1.05 3.22
C VAL A 107 -3.54 0.96 4.55
N THR A 108 -4.01 0.05 5.39
CA THR A 108 -3.32 -0.30 6.63
C THR A 108 -3.06 -1.81 6.64
N LEU A 109 -1.83 -2.20 6.93
CA LEU A 109 -1.45 -3.60 7.09
C LEU A 109 -1.08 -3.87 8.55
N PHE A 110 -1.50 -5.03 9.02
CA PHE A 110 -1.17 -5.57 10.33
C PHE A 110 -0.99 -7.08 10.17
N ALA A 111 -0.05 -7.67 10.89
CA ALA A 111 0.15 -9.11 10.85
C ALA A 111 0.11 -9.69 12.27
N ASN A 112 -0.43 -10.90 12.36
CA ASN A 112 -0.32 -11.72 13.56
C ASN A 112 0.35 -13.06 13.18
N ASN A 113 0.29 -14.06 14.05
CA ASN A 113 0.96 -15.33 13.82
C ASN A 113 0.33 -16.17 12.70
N GLU A 114 -0.89 -15.83 12.26
CA GLU A 114 -1.67 -16.64 11.33
C GLU A 114 -2.00 -15.93 10.03
N VAL A 115 -2.26 -14.63 10.08
CA VAL A 115 -2.77 -13.88 8.93
C VAL A 115 -2.13 -12.51 8.80
N ILE A 116 -2.20 -11.96 7.58
CA ILE A 116 -2.01 -10.54 7.32
C ILE A 116 -3.40 -9.93 7.21
N VAL A 117 -3.64 -8.85 7.95
CA VAL A 117 -4.89 -8.10 7.94
C VAL A 117 -4.70 -6.86 7.09
N VAL A 118 -5.54 -6.69 6.08
CA VAL A 118 -5.53 -5.53 5.18
C VAL A 118 -6.79 -4.72 5.43
N THR A 119 -6.63 -3.44 5.76
CA THR A 119 -7.76 -2.53 5.92
C THR A 119 -7.70 -1.48 4.82
N LEU A 120 -8.78 -1.36 4.07
CA LEU A 120 -8.95 -0.34 3.03
C LEU A 120 -9.89 0.74 3.54
N ALA A 121 -9.46 1.99 3.49
CA ALA A 121 -10.33 3.12 3.80
C ALA A 121 -11.29 3.35 2.64
N GLY A 122 -12.58 3.41 2.93
CA GLY A 122 -13.62 3.78 1.97
C GLY A 122 -14.22 5.14 2.31
N ALA A 123 -15.22 5.57 1.53
CA ALA A 123 -15.88 6.86 1.72
C ALA A 123 -16.64 6.94 3.05
N ASP A 124 -17.33 5.88 3.41
CA ASP A 124 -18.20 5.83 4.60
C ASP A 124 -17.75 4.83 5.66
N HIS A 125 -16.95 3.84 5.26
CA HIS A 125 -16.53 2.76 6.16
C HIS A 125 -15.22 2.14 5.67
N GLU A 126 -14.60 1.40 6.56
CA GLU A 126 -13.41 0.62 6.24
C GLU A 126 -13.81 -0.81 5.88
N THR A 127 -13.07 -1.42 4.97
CA THR A 127 -13.22 -2.83 4.62
C THR A 127 -11.98 -3.59 5.07
N VAL A 128 -12.18 -4.71 5.76
CA VAL A 128 -11.09 -5.51 6.35
C VAL A 128 -11.02 -6.86 5.66
N PHE A 129 -9.82 -7.24 5.28
CA PHE A 129 -9.53 -8.53 4.65
C PHE A 129 -8.46 -9.27 5.45
N ASN A 130 -8.61 -10.59 5.55
CA ASN A 130 -7.59 -11.45 6.13
C ASN A 130 -7.03 -12.32 5.02
N THR A 131 -5.72 -12.43 4.95
CA THR A 131 -5.04 -13.28 3.98
C THR A 131 -3.92 -14.07 4.68
N SER A 132 -3.38 -15.06 3.98
CA SER A 132 -2.31 -15.89 4.51
C SER A 132 -1.11 -15.05 4.97
N LYS A 133 -0.48 -15.50 6.04
CA LYS A 133 0.76 -14.94 6.55
C LYS A 133 1.89 -14.97 5.50
N ASP A 134 1.95 -16.01 4.68
CA ASP A 134 2.99 -16.17 3.67
C ASP A 134 2.72 -15.27 2.47
N VAL A 135 3.73 -14.52 2.06
CA VAL A 135 3.61 -13.58 0.94
C VAL A 135 3.88 -14.32 -0.36
N VAL A 136 2.85 -14.43 -1.20
CA VAL A 136 2.90 -15.13 -2.48
C VAL A 136 2.17 -14.32 -3.57
N ASP A 137 2.53 -14.58 -4.83
CA ASP A 137 1.89 -13.91 -5.98
C ASP A 137 0.38 -14.19 -6.01
N GLY A 138 -0.41 -13.14 -6.26
CA GLY A 138 -1.86 -13.24 -6.39
C GLY A 138 -2.62 -13.32 -5.07
N GLN A 139 -1.93 -13.30 -3.96
CA GLN A 139 -2.51 -13.42 -2.63
C GLN A 139 -3.53 -12.33 -2.32
N PHE A 140 -3.33 -11.14 -2.86
CA PHE A 140 -4.17 -9.98 -2.58
C PHE A 140 -5.25 -9.73 -3.64
N SER A 141 -5.60 -10.74 -4.44
CA SER A 141 -6.57 -10.58 -5.54
C SER A 141 -7.90 -10.01 -5.08
N THR A 142 -8.44 -10.47 -3.94
CA THR A 142 -9.70 -9.97 -3.37
C THR A 142 -9.57 -8.50 -2.95
N VAL A 143 -8.45 -8.15 -2.33
CA VAL A 143 -8.15 -6.76 -1.93
C VAL A 143 -8.05 -5.87 -3.15
N VAL A 144 -7.36 -6.33 -4.19
CA VAL A 144 -7.20 -5.61 -5.46
C VAL A 144 -8.55 -5.31 -6.11
N GLU A 145 -9.45 -6.29 -6.15
CA GLU A 145 -10.81 -6.07 -6.69
C GLU A 145 -11.58 -5.04 -5.88
N ALA A 146 -11.43 -5.04 -4.56
CA ALA A 146 -12.05 -4.05 -3.69
C ALA A 146 -11.50 -2.64 -3.95
N ILE A 147 -10.20 -2.50 -4.20
CA ILE A 147 -9.58 -1.22 -4.56
C ILE A 147 -10.18 -0.70 -5.88
N LYS A 148 -10.32 -1.57 -6.88
CA LYS A 148 -10.94 -1.22 -8.16
C LYS A 148 -12.39 -0.80 -7.98
N GLU A 149 -13.14 -1.49 -7.13
CA GLU A 149 -14.54 -1.14 -6.84
C GLU A 149 -14.64 0.22 -6.15
N ASN A 150 -13.73 0.51 -5.20
CA ASN A 150 -13.68 1.81 -4.55
C ASN A 150 -13.41 2.93 -5.57
N LEU A 151 -12.47 2.70 -6.48
CA LEU A 151 -12.16 3.64 -7.55
C LEU A 151 -13.37 3.86 -8.47
N MET A 152 -14.01 2.79 -8.91
CA MET A 152 -15.20 2.87 -9.77
C MET A 152 -16.36 3.59 -9.05
N GLY A 153 -16.50 3.37 -7.75
CA GLY A 153 -17.49 4.06 -6.93
C GLY A 153 -17.31 5.57 -6.94
N VAL A 154 -16.07 6.05 -6.86
CA VAL A 154 -15.75 7.47 -6.95
C VAL A 154 -16.10 8.03 -8.33
N LEU A 155 -15.83 7.27 -9.39
CA LEU A 155 -16.11 7.68 -10.77
C LEU A 155 -17.60 7.63 -11.13
N THR A 156 -18.43 6.98 -10.32
CA THR A 156 -19.87 6.88 -10.55
C THR A 156 -20.70 7.85 -9.71
N LEU A 157 -20.04 8.64 -8.84
CA LEU A 157 -20.72 9.66 -8.05
C LEU A 157 -21.30 10.73 -8.98
N LYS A 158 -22.64 10.86 -8.94
CA LYS A 158 -23.33 11.90 -9.71
C LYS A 158 -23.42 13.16 -8.87
N VAL A 159 -23.11 14.28 -9.48
CA VAL A 159 -23.35 15.58 -8.88
C VAL A 159 -24.89 15.75 -8.85
N SER A 160 -25.49 15.77 -7.65
CA SER A 160 -26.89 16.11 -7.50
C SER A 160 -27.04 17.58 -7.79
N GLY A 161 -27.64 17.86 -8.91
CA GLY A 161 -27.95 19.26 -9.30
C GLY A 161 -29.23 19.74 -8.63
#